data_49b2e38904c7be778e3dc87adda2df18
#
_entry.id   49b2e38904c7be778e3dc87adda2df18
#
_cell.length_a   1.000
_cell.length_b   1.000
_cell.length_c   1.000
_cell.angle_alpha   90.00
_cell.angle_beta   90.00
_cell.angle_gamma   90.00
#
_symmetry.space_group_name_H-M   'P 1'
#
loop_
_entity.id
_entity.type
_entity.pdbx_description
1 polymer ?
#
loop_
_entity_poly.entity_id
_entity_poly.type
_entity_poly.pdbx_seq_one_letter_code
_entity_poly.pdbx_strand_id
1 'polypeptide(L)'
;MTLRYGDRSQEVRQLQRRLNTWAGANLYEDGHFGATTEDAVRAFQRSHGLVADGIAGPKTLAALGGADCSHLLQNADLVAAATRLSLPLATIYAVNQVESNGQGFLGNGKPAILFERHIMYRRLAAHDQVTADQLAA
;
A
#
# COMPACT_ATOMS: atom_id res chain seq x y z
N MET A 1 -8.66 -1.57 9.56
CA MET A 1 -7.71 -2.08 10.58
C MET A 1 -6.36 -2.23 9.92
N THR A 2 -5.29 -1.80 10.58
CA THR A 2 -3.91 -1.87 10.10
C THR A 2 -3.03 -2.32 11.26
N LEU A 3 -2.19 -3.34 11.05
CA LEU A 3 -1.27 -3.89 12.04
C LEU A 3 0.17 -3.71 11.55
N ARG A 4 1.07 -3.32 12.45
CA ARG A 4 2.46 -2.98 12.14
C ARG A 4 3.40 -3.28 13.29
N TYR A 5 4.70 -3.17 13.01
CA TYR A 5 5.74 -3.36 14.02
C TYR A 5 5.46 -2.58 15.31
N GLY A 6 5.58 -3.26 16.44
CA GLY A 6 5.34 -2.74 17.78
C GLY A 6 3.93 -2.99 18.32
N ASP A 7 2.95 -3.31 17.47
CA ASP A 7 1.59 -3.59 17.92
C ASP A 7 1.52 -4.85 18.78
N ARG A 8 0.63 -4.81 19.78
CA ARG A 8 0.37 -5.94 20.65
C ARG A 8 -1.13 -6.08 20.84
N SER A 9 -1.70 -7.15 20.29
CA SER A 9 -3.14 -7.36 20.38
C SER A 9 -3.55 -8.77 19.98
N GLN A 10 -4.83 -9.10 20.20
CA GLN A 10 -5.43 -10.34 19.75
C GLN A 10 -5.49 -10.42 18.21
N GLU A 11 -5.63 -9.28 17.55
CA GLU A 11 -5.65 -9.18 16.08
C GLU A 11 -4.28 -9.54 15.51
N VAL A 12 -3.18 -9.15 16.17
CA VAL A 12 -1.82 -9.59 15.80
C VAL A 12 -1.69 -11.10 15.94
N ARG A 13 -2.20 -11.69 17.00
CA ARG A 13 -2.19 -13.15 17.17
C ARG A 13 -2.97 -13.84 16.04
N GLN A 14 -4.12 -13.32 15.66
CA GLN A 14 -4.89 -13.85 14.54
C GLN A 14 -4.14 -13.71 13.20
N LEU A 15 -3.44 -12.59 12.98
CA LEU A 15 -2.57 -12.39 11.83
C LEU A 15 -1.45 -13.45 11.80
N GLN A 16 -0.74 -13.67 12.92
CA GLN A 16 0.32 -14.68 13.04
C GLN A 16 -0.22 -16.08 12.70
N ARG A 17 -1.40 -16.45 13.24
CA ARG A 17 -2.06 -17.71 12.91
C ARG A 17 -2.36 -17.85 11.43
N ARG A 18 -2.90 -16.80 10.80
CA ARG A 18 -3.18 -16.83 9.35
C ARG A 18 -1.90 -16.97 8.53
N LEU A 19 -0.84 -16.24 8.88
CA LEU A 19 0.47 -16.35 8.23
C LEU A 19 1.05 -17.76 8.38
N ASN A 20 0.90 -18.40 9.53
CA ASN A 20 1.30 -19.80 9.74
C ASN A 20 0.51 -20.75 8.85
N THR A 21 -0.81 -20.58 8.79
CA THR A 21 -1.71 -21.47 8.04
C THR A 21 -1.51 -21.34 6.52
N TRP A 22 -1.42 -20.13 6.02
CA TRP A 22 -1.44 -19.87 4.57
C TRP A 22 -0.06 -19.66 3.95
N ALA A 23 0.91 -19.18 4.72
CA ALA A 23 2.26 -18.89 4.25
C ALA A 23 3.34 -19.78 4.88
N GLY A 24 2.98 -20.68 5.79
CA GLY A 24 3.94 -21.55 6.47
C GLY A 24 5.02 -20.81 7.26
N ALA A 25 4.68 -19.66 7.85
CA ALA A 25 5.66 -18.73 8.41
C ALA A 25 6.30 -19.21 9.73
N ASN A 26 5.75 -20.24 10.38
CA ASN A 26 6.21 -20.79 11.66
C ASN A 26 6.41 -19.75 12.77
N LEU A 27 5.52 -18.76 12.83
CA LEU A 27 5.55 -17.71 13.84
C LEU A 27 5.05 -18.22 15.20
N TYR A 28 5.62 -17.68 16.27
CA TYR A 28 5.04 -17.82 17.60
C TYR A 28 3.82 -16.90 17.72
N GLU A 29 2.66 -17.47 18.03
CA GLU A 29 1.37 -16.76 18.08
C GLU A 29 1.19 -16.04 19.43
N ASP A 30 2.10 -15.10 19.75
CA ASP A 30 2.14 -14.37 21.00
C ASP A 30 1.32 -13.06 21.00
N GLY A 31 0.83 -12.65 19.82
CA GLY A 31 0.12 -11.40 19.65
C GLY A 31 1.04 -10.17 19.65
N HIS A 32 2.35 -10.35 19.53
CA HIS A 32 3.31 -9.28 19.39
C HIS A 32 3.82 -9.17 17.95
N PHE A 33 3.61 -8.03 17.31
CA PHE A 33 4.12 -7.75 15.98
C PHE A 33 5.59 -7.33 16.06
N GLY A 34 6.46 -8.33 16.21
CA GLY A 34 7.91 -8.13 16.22
C GLY A 34 8.53 -8.26 14.83
N ALA A 35 9.87 -8.23 14.76
CA ALA A 35 10.62 -8.32 13.49
C ALA A 35 10.27 -9.60 12.70
N THR A 36 10.16 -10.73 13.36
CA THR A 36 9.80 -12.01 12.70
C THR A 36 8.40 -11.97 12.07
N THR A 37 7.43 -11.31 12.72
CA THR A 37 6.10 -11.12 12.17
C THR A 37 6.12 -10.15 10.99
N GLU A 38 6.90 -9.07 11.08
CA GLU A 38 7.09 -8.12 9.98
C GLU A 38 7.71 -8.79 8.75
N ASP A 39 8.76 -9.58 8.94
CA ASP A 39 9.43 -10.33 7.87
C ASP A 39 8.47 -11.32 7.19
N ALA A 40 7.64 -12.01 7.97
CA ALA A 40 6.63 -12.90 7.44
C ALA A 40 5.55 -12.16 6.64
N VAL A 41 5.11 -10.98 7.10
CA VAL A 41 4.20 -10.10 6.35
C VAL A 41 4.82 -9.66 5.04
N ARG A 42 6.08 -9.21 5.05
CA ARG A 42 6.82 -8.84 3.82
C ARG A 42 6.96 -10.01 2.85
N ALA A 43 7.27 -11.20 3.34
CA ALA A 43 7.37 -12.40 2.53
C ALA A 43 6.02 -12.76 1.88
N PHE A 44 4.95 -12.72 2.66
CA PHE A 44 3.59 -12.94 2.16
C PHE A 44 3.19 -11.89 1.11
N GLN A 45 3.46 -10.62 1.36
CA GLN A 45 3.18 -9.54 0.42
C GLN A 45 3.90 -9.75 -0.92
N ARG A 46 5.20 -10.12 -0.90
CA ARG A 46 5.96 -10.42 -2.12
C ARG A 46 5.36 -11.59 -2.90
N SER A 47 5.01 -12.67 -2.23
CA SER A 47 4.45 -13.86 -2.89
C SER A 47 3.10 -13.62 -3.54
N HIS A 48 2.36 -12.60 -3.07
CA HIS A 48 1.05 -12.21 -3.60
C HIS A 48 1.10 -10.93 -4.45
N GLY A 49 2.30 -10.47 -4.83
CA GLY A 49 2.49 -9.29 -5.67
C GLY A 49 2.13 -7.96 -5.00
N LEU A 50 1.83 -7.95 -3.70
CA LEU A 50 1.51 -6.74 -2.95
C LEU A 50 2.77 -5.91 -2.67
N VAL A 51 2.57 -4.64 -2.34
CA VAL A 51 3.65 -3.79 -1.81
C VAL A 51 4.20 -4.41 -0.54
N ALA A 52 5.49 -4.71 -0.50
CA ALA A 52 6.14 -5.41 0.60
C ALA A 52 6.65 -4.44 1.67
N ASP A 53 5.76 -3.63 2.22
CA ASP A 53 6.05 -2.62 3.24
C ASP A 53 6.14 -3.19 4.68
N GLY A 54 5.70 -4.43 4.88
CA GLY A 54 5.67 -5.07 6.19
C GLY A 54 4.47 -4.65 7.04
N ILE A 55 3.54 -3.90 6.49
CA ILE A 55 2.33 -3.43 7.18
C ILE A 55 1.14 -4.30 6.78
N ALA A 56 0.50 -4.96 7.73
CA ALA A 56 -0.71 -5.73 7.48
C ALA A 56 -1.94 -4.83 7.44
N GLY A 57 -2.07 -4.10 6.34
CA GLY A 57 -3.22 -3.24 6.03
C GLY A 57 -4.38 -3.99 5.37
N PRO A 58 -5.46 -3.28 4.96
CA PRO A 58 -6.66 -3.88 4.39
C PRO A 58 -6.37 -4.82 3.21
N LYS A 59 -5.44 -4.46 2.31
CA LYS A 59 -5.06 -5.26 1.14
C LYS A 59 -4.40 -6.58 1.54
N THR A 60 -3.43 -6.52 2.48
CA THR A 60 -2.75 -7.71 3.01
C THR A 60 -3.73 -8.63 3.73
N LEU A 61 -4.64 -8.05 4.53
CA LEU A 61 -5.66 -8.82 5.25
C LEU A 61 -6.69 -9.45 4.30
N ALA A 62 -7.05 -8.75 3.22
CA ALA A 62 -7.93 -9.29 2.17
C ALA A 62 -7.26 -10.44 1.42
N ALA A 63 -6.00 -10.29 1.02
CA ALA A 63 -5.22 -11.35 0.37
C ALA A 63 -5.07 -12.59 1.28
N LEU A 64 -4.83 -12.40 2.58
CA LEU A 64 -4.84 -13.48 3.58
C LEU A 64 -6.23 -14.13 3.75
N GLY A 65 -7.29 -13.48 3.30
CA GLY A 65 -8.65 -14.02 3.20
C GLY A 65 -8.95 -14.67 1.85
N GLY A 66 -7.98 -14.75 0.93
CA GLY A 66 -8.14 -15.33 -0.41
C GLY A 66 -8.68 -14.35 -1.46
N ALA A 67 -8.71 -13.04 -1.20
CA ALA A 67 -9.14 -12.06 -2.18
C ALA A 67 -8.12 -11.90 -3.31
N ASP A 68 -8.60 -11.76 -4.56
CA ASP A 68 -7.75 -11.41 -5.69
C ASP A 68 -7.31 -9.94 -5.61
N CYS A 69 -6.01 -9.73 -5.50
CA CYS A 69 -5.37 -8.43 -5.42
C CYS A 69 -4.53 -8.10 -6.66
N SER A 70 -4.64 -8.87 -7.74
CA SER A 70 -3.83 -8.73 -8.95
C SER A 70 -3.99 -7.37 -9.66
N HIS A 71 -5.13 -6.72 -9.47
CA HIS A 71 -5.43 -5.40 -10.03
C HIS A 71 -4.86 -4.23 -9.21
N LEU A 72 -4.29 -4.50 -8.04
CA LEU A 72 -3.70 -3.46 -7.18
C LEU A 72 -2.26 -3.17 -7.58
N LEU A 73 -1.76 -1.99 -7.17
CA LEU A 73 -0.35 -1.63 -7.30
C LEU A 73 0.52 -2.72 -6.66
N GLN A 74 1.46 -3.25 -7.45
CA GLN A 74 2.31 -4.35 -7.03
C GLN A 74 3.68 -3.85 -6.57
N ASN A 75 4.36 -4.68 -5.80
CA ASN A 75 5.72 -4.37 -5.35
C ASN A 75 6.68 -4.14 -6.52
N ALA A 76 6.53 -4.88 -7.62
CA ALA A 76 7.33 -4.72 -8.82
C ALA A 76 7.22 -3.32 -9.44
N ASP A 77 6.03 -2.71 -9.38
CA ASP A 77 5.80 -1.35 -9.90
C ASP A 77 6.59 -0.32 -9.09
N LEU A 78 6.65 -0.48 -7.77
CA LEU A 78 7.42 0.42 -6.89
C LEU A 78 8.93 0.22 -7.06
N VAL A 79 9.40 -1.00 -7.27
CA VAL A 79 10.80 -1.29 -7.59
C VAL A 79 11.18 -0.64 -8.93
N ALA A 80 10.33 -0.77 -9.95
CA ALA A 80 10.55 -0.12 -11.24
C ALA A 80 10.56 1.40 -11.11
N ALA A 81 9.66 1.99 -10.32
CA ALA A 81 9.63 3.42 -10.04
C ALA A 81 10.91 3.89 -9.31
N ALA A 82 11.37 3.15 -8.30
CA ALA A 82 12.61 3.44 -7.58
C ALA A 82 13.81 3.48 -8.53
N THR A 83 13.93 2.49 -9.40
CA THR A 83 15.00 2.41 -10.41
C THR A 83 14.91 3.58 -11.39
N ARG A 84 13.72 3.85 -11.91
CA ARG A 84 13.48 4.88 -12.93
C ARG A 84 13.73 6.28 -12.41
N LEU A 85 13.42 6.55 -11.14
CA LEU A 85 13.60 7.83 -10.48
C LEU A 85 14.97 7.95 -9.77
N SER A 86 15.77 6.89 -9.75
CA SER A 86 17.04 6.81 -9.01
C SER A 86 16.88 7.16 -7.53
N LEU A 87 15.77 6.70 -6.92
CA LEU A 87 15.46 6.91 -5.52
C LEU A 87 15.55 5.60 -4.72
N PRO A 88 15.91 5.65 -3.43
CA PRO A 88 15.83 4.49 -2.57
C PRO A 88 14.40 3.91 -2.52
N LEU A 89 14.27 2.59 -2.56
CA LEU A 89 12.97 1.92 -2.50
C LEU A 89 12.16 2.31 -1.24
N ALA A 90 12.84 2.52 -0.11
CA ALA A 90 12.21 3.00 1.11
C ALA A 90 11.51 4.36 0.95
N THR A 91 12.10 5.24 0.12
CA THR A 91 11.48 6.54 -0.21
C THR A 91 10.20 6.35 -1.02
N ILE A 92 10.22 5.44 -2.00
CA ILE A 92 9.03 5.13 -2.81
C ILE A 92 7.92 4.51 -1.94
N TYR A 93 8.27 3.63 -1.00
CA TYR A 93 7.29 3.09 -0.03
C TYR A 93 6.69 4.20 0.84
N ALA A 94 7.51 5.11 1.35
CA ALA A 94 7.03 6.22 2.17
C ALA A 94 6.08 7.14 1.40
N VAL A 95 6.41 7.49 0.15
CA VAL A 95 5.55 8.29 -0.73
C VAL A 95 4.24 7.57 -0.99
N ASN A 96 4.28 6.28 -1.37
CA ASN A 96 3.07 5.48 -1.58
C ASN A 96 2.18 5.43 -0.34
N GLN A 97 2.77 5.30 0.85
CA GLN A 97 2.04 5.28 2.11
C GLN A 97 1.32 6.61 2.38
N VAL A 98 2.01 7.73 2.19
CA VAL A 98 1.48 9.08 2.45
C VAL A 98 0.40 9.44 1.43
N GLU A 99 0.68 9.27 0.14
CA GLU A 99 -0.21 9.73 -0.93
C GLU A 99 -1.47 8.87 -1.08
N SER A 100 -1.37 7.56 -0.89
CA SER A 100 -2.51 6.65 -1.05
C SER A 100 -3.23 6.32 0.25
N ASN A 101 -2.66 6.65 1.40
CA ASN A 101 -3.09 6.15 2.70
C ASN A 101 -3.43 4.64 2.66
N GLY A 102 -2.69 3.88 1.84
CA GLY A 102 -2.91 2.46 1.61
C GLY A 102 -4.16 2.13 0.76
N GLN A 103 -4.88 3.13 0.24
CA GLN A 103 -6.11 2.95 -0.55
C GLN A 103 -5.95 3.57 -1.94
N GLY A 104 -5.44 2.79 -2.90
CA GLY A 104 -5.31 3.24 -4.29
C GLY A 104 -6.64 3.30 -5.06
N PHE A 105 -7.73 2.73 -4.51
CA PHE A 105 -9.03 2.68 -5.16
C PHE A 105 -10.16 3.05 -4.22
N LEU A 106 -11.16 3.73 -4.75
CA LEU A 106 -12.43 4.00 -4.08
C LEU A 106 -13.28 2.73 -4.02
N GLY A 107 -14.30 2.70 -3.16
CA GLY A 107 -15.21 1.56 -3.01
C GLY A 107 -15.97 1.17 -4.29
N ASN A 108 -16.00 2.05 -5.31
CA ASN A 108 -16.59 1.79 -6.63
C ASN A 108 -15.55 1.26 -7.66
N GLY A 109 -14.35 0.88 -7.24
CA GLY A 109 -13.28 0.35 -8.08
C GLY A 109 -12.51 1.39 -8.90
N LYS A 110 -12.83 2.68 -8.79
CA LYS A 110 -12.09 3.74 -9.49
C LYS A 110 -10.84 4.11 -8.70
N PRO A 111 -9.74 4.51 -9.38
CA PRO A 111 -8.55 5.00 -8.70
C PRO A 111 -8.88 6.17 -7.77
N ALA A 112 -8.31 6.16 -6.57
CA ALA A 112 -8.32 7.33 -5.69
C ALA A 112 -7.30 8.32 -6.23
N ILE A 113 -7.78 9.33 -6.96
CA ILE A 113 -6.93 10.39 -7.51
C ILE A 113 -7.10 11.61 -6.62
N LEU A 114 -6.02 12.05 -6.00
CA LEU A 114 -5.99 13.35 -5.35
C LEU A 114 -5.93 14.43 -6.43
N PHE A 115 -7.08 15.05 -6.69
CA PHE A 115 -7.18 16.13 -7.66
C PHE A 115 -6.85 17.46 -7.01
N GLU A 116 -5.63 17.92 -7.20
CA GLU A 116 -5.18 19.22 -6.72
C GLU A 116 -5.55 20.33 -7.72
N ARG A 117 -6.73 20.91 -7.55
CA ARG A 117 -7.26 21.97 -8.43
C ARG A 117 -6.27 23.10 -8.67
N HIS A 118 -5.56 23.56 -7.65
CA HIS A 118 -4.62 24.67 -7.74
C HIS A 118 -3.37 24.35 -8.55
N ILE A 119 -2.91 23.10 -8.57
CA ILE A 119 -1.79 22.66 -9.41
C ILE A 119 -2.25 22.53 -10.86
N MET A 120 -3.41 21.91 -11.06
CA MET A 120 -3.97 21.75 -12.40
C MET A 120 -4.27 23.11 -13.05
N TYR A 121 -4.89 24.03 -12.29
CA TYR A 121 -5.13 25.39 -12.75
C TYR A 121 -3.83 26.09 -13.20
N ARG A 122 -2.78 26.04 -12.37
CA ARG A 122 -1.48 26.65 -12.73
C ARG A 122 -0.88 26.06 -14.01
N ARG A 123 -1.00 24.74 -14.20
CA ARG A 123 -0.47 24.08 -15.40
C ARG A 123 -1.29 24.40 -16.65
N LEU A 124 -2.60 24.47 -16.55
CA LEU A 124 -3.49 24.84 -17.64
C LEU A 124 -3.33 26.33 -17.97
N ALA A 125 -3.24 27.19 -16.97
CA ALA A 125 -3.01 28.63 -17.18
C ALA A 125 -1.67 28.94 -17.87
N ALA A 126 -0.66 28.08 -17.69
CA ALA A 126 0.61 28.19 -18.42
C ALA A 126 0.50 27.76 -19.89
N HIS A 127 -0.54 27.01 -20.25
CA HIS A 127 -0.76 26.45 -21.57
C HIS A 127 -1.84 27.21 -22.36
N ASP A 128 -2.98 27.46 -21.68
CA ASP A 128 -4.16 28.12 -22.25
C ASP A 128 -5.02 28.71 -21.11
N GLN A 129 -4.98 30.03 -20.99
CA GLN A 129 -5.68 30.75 -19.95
C GLN A 129 -7.20 30.57 -20.03
N VAL A 130 -7.74 30.55 -21.24
CA VAL A 130 -9.20 30.41 -21.46
C VAL A 130 -9.69 29.06 -20.92
N THR A 131 -8.97 27.98 -21.24
CA THR A 131 -9.31 26.64 -20.77
C THR A 131 -9.17 26.52 -19.24
N ALA A 132 -8.16 27.16 -18.66
CA ALA A 132 -7.94 27.17 -17.24
C ALA A 132 -9.09 27.87 -16.48
N ASP A 133 -9.54 29.01 -17.01
CA ASP A 133 -10.64 29.80 -16.42
C ASP A 133 -11.99 29.05 -16.49
N GLN A 134 -12.24 28.32 -17.59
CA GLN A 134 -13.45 27.48 -17.72
C GLN A 134 -13.51 26.34 -16.71
N LEU A 135 -12.36 25.78 -16.34
CA LEU A 135 -12.27 24.70 -15.34
C LEU A 135 -12.28 25.21 -13.88
N ALA A 136 -12.02 26.49 -13.67
CA ALA A 136 -12.02 27.12 -12.35
C ALA A 136 -13.40 27.64 -11.93
N ALA A 137 -14.30 27.84 -12.88
CA ALA A 137 -15.68 28.26 -12.64
C ALA A 137 -16.55 27.08 -12.18
#